data_f1cf4b8d4240d4f9003249438e1c79e2
#
_entry.id   f1cf4b8d4240d4f9003249438e1c79e2
#
_cell.length_a   1.000
_cell.length_b   1.000
_cell.length_c   1.000
_cell.angle_alpha   90.00
_cell.angle_beta   90.00
_cell.angle_gamma   90.00
#
_symmetry.space_group_name_H-M   'P 1'
#
loop_
_entity.id
_entity.type
_entity.pdbx_description
1 polymer ?
#
loop_
_entity_poly.entity_id
_entity_poly.type
_entity_poly.pdbx_seq_one_letter_code
_entity_poly.pdbx_strand_id
1 'polypeptide(L)'
;SSGASTVGAGGVVEISTPTSSTGDTGNNCFTSGTAESGNSGNVTICAGGSEVGAAGAISLVAGESTSDAGGDLRVAGGAVSLTGGAAPGGVTGSLSCATAIAEGNSGDLSLITGDAVGGIAGSITITTGAFSHRDPGY
;
A
#
# COMPACT_ATOMS: atom_id res chain seq x y z
N SER A 1 1.33 14.94 -17.70
CA SER A 1 0.02 15.17 -17.08
C SER A 1 -1.09 14.93 -18.09
N SER A 2 -2.20 14.36 -17.65
CA SER A 2 -3.43 14.32 -18.44
C SER A 2 -4.20 15.64 -18.27
N GLY A 3 -5.07 15.98 -19.27
CA GLY A 3 -5.86 17.20 -19.21
C GLY A 3 -6.93 17.16 -18.12
N ALA A 4 -7.25 18.32 -17.54
CA ALA A 4 -8.40 18.48 -16.66
C ALA A 4 -9.70 18.49 -17.49
N SER A 5 -10.77 17.96 -16.94
CA SER A 5 -12.12 18.01 -17.51
C SER A 5 -13.08 18.69 -16.56
N THR A 6 -13.92 19.59 -17.08
CA THR A 6 -14.98 20.26 -16.30
C THR A 6 -16.35 19.58 -16.43
N VAL A 7 -16.56 18.69 -17.40
CA VAL A 7 -17.86 18.09 -17.74
C VAL A 7 -17.75 16.59 -18.05
N GLY A 8 -16.73 15.90 -17.64
CA GLY A 8 -16.57 14.48 -17.92
C GLY A 8 -15.37 13.88 -17.23
N ALA A 9 -15.01 12.66 -17.61
CA ALA A 9 -13.81 12.01 -17.07
C ALA A 9 -12.55 12.73 -17.54
N GLY A 10 -11.57 12.85 -16.65
CA GLY A 10 -10.21 13.30 -16.97
C GLY A 10 -9.48 12.27 -17.84
N GLY A 11 -8.35 12.68 -18.41
CA GLY A 11 -7.50 11.80 -19.21
C GLY A 11 -6.73 10.78 -18.35
N VAL A 12 -6.30 9.70 -18.99
CA VAL A 12 -5.43 8.68 -18.39
C VAL A 12 -3.96 9.00 -18.68
N VAL A 13 -3.08 8.74 -17.72
CA VAL A 13 -1.63 8.65 -17.91
C VAL A 13 -1.22 7.22 -17.64
N GLU A 14 -0.62 6.56 -18.63
CA GLU A 14 -0.08 5.21 -18.51
C GLU A 14 1.43 5.26 -18.71
N ILE A 15 2.16 4.56 -17.83
CA ILE A 15 3.60 4.35 -17.93
C ILE A 15 3.82 2.85 -17.82
N SER A 16 4.15 2.22 -18.94
CA SER A 16 4.34 0.77 -19.02
C SER A 16 5.58 0.42 -19.82
N THR A 17 6.16 -0.74 -19.56
CA THR A 17 7.14 -1.36 -20.43
C THR A 17 6.42 -2.35 -21.35
N PRO A 18 6.83 -2.49 -22.61
CA PRO A 18 6.18 -3.40 -23.55
C PRO A 18 6.36 -4.86 -23.13
N THR A 19 5.43 -5.71 -23.57
CA THR A 19 5.54 -7.16 -23.41
C THR A 19 6.70 -7.73 -24.22
N SER A 20 7.35 -8.77 -23.72
CA SER A 20 8.35 -9.55 -24.45
C SER A 20 7.84 -10.97 -24.67
N SER A 21 8.05 -11.51 -25.87
CA SER A 21 7.66 -12.89 -26.22
C SER A 21 8.80 -13.91 -26.04
N THR A 22 10.05 -13.45 -25.99
CA THR A 22 11.22 -14.33 -25.99
C THR A 22 12.33 -13.95 -25.01
N GLY A 23 12.15 -12.90 -24.23
CA GLY A 23 13.17 -12.41 -23.30
C GLY A 23 12.55 -11.62 -22.16
N ASP A 24 13.38 -10.98 -21.36
CA ASP A 24 12.95 -10.17 -20.23
C ASP A 24 12.27 -8.87 -20.68
N THR A 25 11.38 -8.34 -19.84
CA THR A 25 10.80 -7.02 -20.02
C THR A 25 11.63 -5.96 -19.30
N GLY A 26 11.49 -4.69 -19.69
CA GLY A 26 12.16 -3.57 -19.04
C GLY A 26 11.59 -3.24 -17.67
N ASN A 27 12.30 -2.41 -16.91
CA ASN A 27 11.88 -1.93 -15.59
C ASN A 27 11.33 -0.51 -15.66
N ASN A 28 10.32 -0.19 -14.84
CA ASN A 28 9.94 1.17 -14.50
C ASN A 28 10.54 1.52 -13.13
N CYS A 29 11.22 2.68 -13.03
CA CYS A 29 11.85 3.13 -11.79
C CYS A 29 11.42 4.56 -11.48
N PHE A 30 10.88 4.80 -10.28
CA PHE A 30 10.52 6.10 -9.76
C PHE A 30 11.35 6.39 -8.52
N THR A 31 12.30 7.33 -8.61
CA THR A 31 13.19 7.67 -7.49
C THR A 31 13.26 9.19 -7.32
N SER A 32 13.43 9.63 -6.08
CA SER A 32 13.95 10.97 -5.78
C SER A 32 15.47 10.94 -5.74
N GLY A 33 16.10 12.09 -6.02
CA GLY A 33 17.56 12.19 -5.95
C GLY A 33 18.10 12.08 -4.53
N THR A 34 19.37 11.70 -4.41
CA THR A 34 20.13 11.74 -3.15
C THR A 34 20.63 13.16 -2.86
N ALA A 35 20.70 13.55 -1.60
CA ALA A 35 21.31 14.80 -1.15
C ALA A 35 22.58 14.51 -0.35
N GLU A 36 23.68 15.16 -0.70
CA GLU A 36 24.95 15.03 0.03
C GLU A 36 24.95 15.83 1.33
N SER A 37 24.30 16.99 1.35
CA SER A 37 24.18 17.87 2.51
C SER A 37 22.81 18.53 2.54
N GLY A 38 21.83 17.90 3.17
CA GLY A 38 20.46 18.39 3.23
C GLY A 38 19.45 17.24 3.14
N ASN A 39 18.18 17.56 2.93
CA ASN A 39 17.12 16.56 2.81
C ASN A 39 16.94 16.15 1.35
N SER A 40 16.76 14.86 1.09
CA SER A 40 16.34 14.35 -0.21
C SER A 40 14.85 14.62 -0.47
N GLY A 41 14.45 14.59 -1.74
CA GLY A 41 13.05 14.76 -2.13
C GLY A 41 12.19 13.55 -1.78
N ASN A 42 10.87 13.72 -1.84
CA ASN A 42 9.88 12.67 -1.60
C ASN A 42 9.34 12.11 -2.93
N VAL A 43 8.95 10.85 -2.91
CA VAL A 43 8.05 10.24 -3.90
C VAL A 43 6.68 10.08 -3.26
N THR A 44 5.64 10.67 -3.85
CA THR A 44 4.27 10.64 -3.31
C THR A 44 3.32 10.05 -4.34
N ILE A 45 2.56 9.03 -3.93
CA ILE A 45 1.52 8.39 -4.75
C ILE A 45 0.19 8.54 -4.01
N CYS A 46 -0.77 9.27 -4.59
CA CYS A 46 -2.07 9.55 -3.98
C CYS A 46 -3.20 9.31 -4.98
N ALA A 47 -4.25 8.66 -4.53
CA ALA A 47 -5.53 8.66 -5.24
C ALA A 47 -6.37 9.89 -4.83
N GLY A 48 -7.18 10.39 -5.73
CA GLY A 48 -8.08 11.52 -5.47
C GLY A 48 -9.23 11.16 -4.55
N GLY A 49 -9.65 12.11 -3.73
CA GLY A 49 -10.88 12.02 -2.94
C GLY A 49 -12.13 12.32 -3.79
N SER A 50 -13.31 12.00 -3.25
CA SER A 50 -14.62 12.35 -3.83
C SER A 50 -15.53 12.92 -2.74
N GLU A 51 -16.31 13.95 -3.11
CA GLU A 51 -17.29 14.54 -2.19
C GLU A 51 -18.64 13.78 -2.19
N VAL A 52 -19.01 13.15 -3.29
CA VAL A 52 -20.34 12.53 -3.50
C VAL A 52 -20.27 11.06 -3.85
N GLY A 53 -19.17 10.58 -4.41
CA GLY A 53 -18.99 9.20 -4.85
C GLY A 53 -17.89 8.47 -4.09
N ALA A 54 -17.50 7.31 -4.59
CA ALA A 54 -16.35 6.58 -4.06
C ALA A 54 -15.04 7.32 -4.42
N ALA A 55 -14.11 7.35 -3.49
CA ALA A 55 -12.75 7.85 -3.72
C ALA A 55 -11.96 6.90 -4.63
N GLY A 56 -10.88 7.42 -5.20
CA GLY A 56 -9.94 6.62 -6.00
C GLY A 56 -9.19 5.60 -5.14
N ALA A 57 -8.76 4.50 -5.75
CA ALA A 57 -7.95 3.46 -5.11
C ALA A 57 -6.50 3.51 -5.60
N ILE A 58 -5.59 3.05 -4.77
CA ILE A 58 -4.21 2.71 -5.15
C ILE A 58 -4.07 1.19 -5.07
N SER A 59 -3.59 0.55 -6.14
CA SER A 59 -3.32 -0.88 -6.18
C SER A 59 -1.84 -1.12 -6.45
N LEU A 60 -1.19 -1.87 -5.56
CA LEU A 60 0.20 -2.29 -5.66
C LEU A 60 0.21 -3.82 -5.64
N VAL A 61 0.48 -4.42 -6.78
CA VAL A 61 0.44 -5.87 -6.97
C VAL A 61 1.77 -6.33 -7.56
N ALA A 62 2.40 -7.29 -6.91
CA ALA A 62 3.54 -8.00 -7.48
C ALA A 62 3.08 -8.99 -8.55
N GLY A 63 3.93 -9.29 -9.53
CA GLY A 63 3.59 -10.18 -10.62
C GLY A 63 3.38 -11.62 -10.16
N GLU A 64 2.50 -12.34 -10.84
CA GLU A 64 2.28 -13.77 -10.64
C GLU A 64 3.17 -14.59 -11.58
N SER A 65 3.57 -15.79 -11.15
CA SER A 65 4.23 -16.79 -11.97
C SER A 65 3.41 -18.08 -11.97
N THR A 66 3.31 -18.71 -13.11
CA THR A 66 2.61 -20.01 -13.28
C THR A 66 3.54 -21.22 -13.12
N SER A 67 4.84 -21.00 -13.10
CA SER A 67 5.84 -22.08 -13.09
C SER A 67 6.91 -21.93 -12.01
N ASP A 68 6.98 -20.80 -11.34
CA ASP A 68 7.99 -20.48 -10.34
C ASP A 68 7.39 -19.54 -9.28
N ALA A 69 8.20 -19.03 -8.34
CA ALA A 69 7.75 -18.07 -7.36
C ALA A 69 7.24 -16.78 -8.02
N GLY A 70 6.16 -16.21 -7.49
CA GLY A 70 5.69 -14.88 -7.85
C GLY A 70 6.67 -13.79 -7.42
N GLY A 71 6.44 -12.56 -7.90
CA GLY A 71 7.27 -11.41 -7.54
C GLY A 71 7.03 -10.94 -6.10
N ASP A 72 8.03 -10.31 -5.51
CA ASP A 72 7.96 -9.75 -4.16
C ASP A 72 7.43 -8.31 -4.17
N LEU A 73 6.58 -7.97 -3.18
CA LEU A 73 6.30 -6.59 -2.79
C LEU A 73 7.03 -6.29 -1.48
N ARG A 74 8.04 -5.41 -1.52
CA ARG A 74 8.80 -5.01 -0.34
C ARG A 74 8.48 -3.57 0.06
N VAL A 75 8.07 -3.37 1.32
CA VAL A 75 7.90 -2.05 1.93
C VAL A 75 8.88 -1.95 3.11
N ALA A 76 9.80 -0.99 3.04
CA ALA A 76 10.82 -0.79 4.07
C ALA A 76 11.08 0.70 4.29
N GLY A 77 11.28 1.12 5.53
CA GLY A 77 11.54 2.51 5.90
C GLY A 77 11.88 2.65 7.38
N GLY A 78 12.19 3.86 7.82
CA GLY A 78 12.39 4.17 9.24
C GLY A 78 11.12 3.98 10.06
N ALA A 79 9.95 4.31 9.46
CA ALA A 79 8.63 3.98 9.99
C ALA A 79 7.73 3.58 8.83
N VAL A 80 6.92 2.55 9.02
CA VAL A 80 5.87 2.12 8.08
C VAL A 80 4.54 2.15 8.81
N SER A 81 3.56 2.88 8.26
CA SER A 81 2.20 2.96 8.80
C SER A 81 1.20 2.49 7.75
N LEU A 82 0.37 1.50 8.10
CA LEU A 82 -0.73 1.01 7.29
C LEU A 82 -2.03 1.21 8.04
N THR A 83 -2.93 1.99 7.48
CA THR A 83 -4.21 2.36 8.11
C THR A 83 -5.34 2.18 7.12
N GLY A 84 -6.46 1.63 7.57
CA GLY A 84 -7.69 1.63 6.79
C GLY A 84 -8.22 3.04 6.57
N GLY A 85 -8.88 3.28 5.45
CA GLY A 85 -9.44 4.58 5.12
C GLY A 85 -10.49 5.04 6.14
N ALA A 86 -10.49 6.33 6.45
CA ALA A 86 -11.52 6.93 7.31
C ALA A 86 -12.82 7.19 6.53
N ALA A 87 -13.94 6.96 7.20
CA ALA A 87 -15.28 7.28 6.68
C ALA A 87 -16.10 7.96 7.78
N PRO A 88 -16.14 9.31 7.84
CA PRO A 88 -16.78 10.03 8.94
C PRO A 88 -18.26 9.75 9.16
N GLY A 89 -18.97 9.26 8.16
CA GLY A 89 -20.41 8.91 8.24
C GLY A 89 -20.72 7.46 7.89
N GLY A 90 -19.72 6.60 7.78
CA GLY A 90 -19.89 5.24 7.32
C GLY A 90 -18.95 4.23 7.96
N VAL A 91 -18.74 3.12 7.29
CA VAL A 91 -17.84 2.06 7.75
C VAL A 91 -16.42 2.34 7.27
N THR A 92 -15.46 2.33 8.18
CA THR A 92 -14.05 2.51 7.86
C THR A 92 -13.49 1.32 7.07
N GLY A 93 -12.42 1.55 6.31
CA GLY A 93 -11.71 0.49 5.60
C GLY A 93 -11.09 -0.53 6.55
N SER A 94 -11.00 -1.78 6.12
CA SER A 94 -10.31 -2.84 6.83
C SER A 94 -8.84 -2.93 6.39
N LEU A 95 -7.98 -3.43 7.28
CA LEU A 95 -6.64 -3.91 6.96
C LEU A 95 -6.64 -5.43 7.08
N SER A 96 -6.28 -6.13 6.00
CA SER A 96 -6.18 -7.58 5.97
C SER A 96 -4.77 -8.00 5.58
N CYS A 97 -4.16 -8.88 6.36
CA CYS A 97 -2.88 -9.52 6.06
C CYS A 97 -3.10 -11.03 6.02
N ALA A 98 -2.91 -11.63 4.87
CA ALA A 98 -3.12 -13.07 4.67
C ALA A 98 -2.14 -13.62 3.63
N THR A 99 -1.79 -14.88 3.75
CA THR A 99 -1.09 -15.61 2.69
C THR A 99 -2.10 -16.15 1.68
N ALA A 100 -1.68 -16.28 0.42
CA ALA A 100 -2.53 -16.81 -0.64
C ALA A 100 -2.78 -18.33 -0.48
N ILE A 101 -3.83 -18.82 -1.12
CA ILE A 101 -4.10 -20.26 -1.26
C ILE A 101 -3.05 -20.86 -2.21
N ALA A 102 -2.52 -22.02 -1.86
CA ALA A 102 -1.62 -22.80 -2.69
C ALA A 102 -2.10 -24.27 -2.76
N GLU A 103 -1.83 -24.95 -3.88
CA GLU A 103 -2.06 -26.41 -3.98
C GLU A 103 -1.02 -27.21 -3.20
N GLY A 104 0.15 -26.62 -2.92
CA GLY A 104 1.20 -27.16 -2.07
C GLY A 104 1.26 -26.46 -0.71
N ASN A 105 2.44 -26.06 -0.29
CA ASN A 105 2.63 -25.32 0.96
C ASN A 105 2.28 -23.84 0.75
N SER A 106 1.48 -23.26 1.64
CA SER A 106 1.28 -21.81 1.68
C SER A 106 2.47 -21.11 2.35
N GLY A 107 2.62 -19.81 2.10
CA GLY A 107 3.63 -18.99 2.77
C GLY A 107 3.30 -18.73 4.25
N ASP A 108 4.27 -18.23 4.99
CA ASP A 108 4.15 -17.87 6.40
C ASP A 108 3.75 -16.39 6.55
N LEU A 109 3.00 -16.08 7.62
CA LEU A 109 2.82 -14.73 8.12
C LEU A 109 3.64 -14.59 9.40
N SER A 110 4.63 -13.68 9.39
CA SER A 110 5.51 -13.46 10.55
C SER A 110 5.46 -11.99 11.00
N LEU A 111 5.26 -11.76 12.30
CA LEU A 111 5.35 -10.46 12.96
C LEU A 111 6.43 -10.54 14.04
N ILE A 112 7.52 -9.83 13.84
CA ILE A 112 8.70 -9.89 14.70
C ILE A 112 9.18 -8.48 15.01
N THR A 113 9.53 -8.20 16.24
CA THR A 113 10.31 -7.02 16.61
C THR A 113 11.81 -7.32 16.49
N GLY A 114 12.58 -6.36 16.01
CA GLY A 114 14.03 -6.51 15.91
C GLY A 114 14.73 -6.52 17.27
N ASP A 115 15.94 -7.08 17.30
CA ASP A 115 16.81 -7.05 18.47
C ASP A 115 17.33 -5.63 18.72
N ALA A 116 17.48 -5.25 19.99
CA ALA A 116 18.09 -4.00 20.41
C ALA A 116 19.45 -4.26 21.04
N VAL A 117 20.49 -3.67 20.44
CA VAL A 117 21.84 -3.69 21.02
C VAL A 117 22.05 -2.39 21.80
N GLY A 118 22.04 -2.45 23.12
CA GLY A 118 22.22 -1.29 24.00
C GLY A 118 20.95 -0.47 24.30
N GLY A 119 19.77 -1.00 23.99
CA GLY A 119 18.48 -0.38 24.26
C GLY A 119 17.39 -1.39 24.60
N ILE A 120 16.14 -0.98 24.48
CA ILE A 120 14.97 -1.82 24.71
C ILE A 120 14.38 -2.23 23.34
N ALA A 121 14.16 -3.52 23.12
CA ALA A 121 13.51 -4.01 21.91
C ALA A 121 12.07 -3.48 21.80
N GLY A 122 11.56 -3.40 20.58
CA GLY A 122 10.17 -3.00 20.32
C GLY A 122 9.15 -4.01 20.86
N SER A 123 7.89 -3.61 20.92
CA SER A 123 6.78 -4.47 21.32
C SER A 123 5.80 -4.68 20.16
N ILE A 124 5.09 -5.80 20.17
CA ILE A 124 3.91 -6.05 19.33
C ILE A 124 2.69 -5.84 20.22
N THR A 125 1.81 -4.91 19.82
CA THR A 125 0.57 -4.62 20.56
C THR A 125 -0.63 -4.83 19.65
N ILE A 126 -1.56 -5.68 20.07
CA ILE A 126 -2.82 -5.95 19.35
C ILE A 126 -3.98 -5.58 20.27
N THR A 127 -4.78 -4.59 19.86
CA THR A 127 -5.91 -4.09 20.67
C THR A 127 -7.15 -3.95 19.80
N THR A 128 -8.31 -4.08 20.42
CA THR A 128 -9.60 -3.75 19.80
C THR A 128 -10.00 -2.33 20.19
N GLY A 129 -10.73 -1.64 19.29
CA GLY A 129 -11.31 -0.33 19.59
C GLY A 129 -12.37 -0.42 20.68
N ALA A 130 -12.56 0.70 21.40
CA ALA A 130 -13.64 0.81 22.38
C ALA A 130 -15.00 0.97 21.67
N PHE A 131 -16.01 0.26 22.14
CA PHE A 131 -17.41 0.47 21.77
C PHE A 131 -18.02 1.51 22.72
N SER A 132 -18.49 2.63 22.17
CA SER A 132 -19.30 3.58 22.93
C SER A 132 -20.74 3.48 22.43
N HIS A 133 -21.62 2.84 23.19
CA HIS A 133 -23.06 2.94 22.98
C HIS A 133 -23.50 4.34 23.44
N ARG A 134 -23.92 5.20 22.51
CA ARG A 134 -24.77 6.33 22.86
C ARG A 134 -26.15 5.74 23.08
N ASP A 135 -26.54 5.65 24.35
CA ASP A 135 -27.94 5.50 24.72
C ASP A 135 -28.71 6.73 24.19
N PRO A 136 -29.65 6.59 23.24
CA PRO A 136 -30.54 7.69 22.91
C PRO A 136 -31.45 7.88 24.14
N GLY A 137 -31.07 8.82 25.03
CA GLY A 137 -31.85 9.15 26.22
C GLY A 137 -33.31 9.37 25.84
N TYR A 138 -34.20 8.80 26.63
CA TYR A 138 -35.64 8.98 26.60
C TYR A 138 -36.00 10.45 26.73
#